data_1d57df9a7ea16bc70008c2d0968185b4
#
_entry.id   1d57df9a7ea16bc70008c2d0968185b4
#
_cell.length_a   1.000
_cell.length_b   1.000
_cell.length_c   1.000
_cell.angle_alpha   90.00
_cell.angle_beta   90.00
_cell.angle_gamma   90.00
#
_symmetry.space_group_name_H-M   'P 1'
#
loop_
_entity.id
_entity.type
_entity.pdbx_description
1 polymer ?
#
loop_
_entity_poly.entity_id
_entity_poly.type
_entity_poly.pdbx_seq_one_letter_code
_entity_poly.pdbx_strand_id
1 'polypeptide(L)'
;MAKILCNYFGLSMAAEGKSEFVGRQAAAFLGYVQQDAERCAENCGCDEDLSDAPEEIKREILSNDEELRRREQTAPGVEHDVVAIYDNAGIPSIMHRFRRVTNKELFGGSDAVHPAFIIGGEVYDEIYISVYENTMINGKPYSLPLQEPVTNITMEDFAQACFSKGDGWHCLTAAEWGLLADTSLKLGTLPHGNTNCSHWHGDDKEQGIIIEDSYKTLTGSGPATWTHDHTASGVHDLCGNIWEFARGVRIR
;
A
#
# COMPACT_ATOMS: atom_id res chain seq x y z
N MET A 1 9.70 8.15 15.97
CA MET A 1 8.66 7.39 15.26
C MET A 1 8.68 7.57 13.74
N ALA A 2 8.63 8.81 13.18
CA ALA A 2 8.65 9.02 11.72
C ALA A 2 9.90 8.46 11.01
N LYS A 3 11.09 8.57 11.60
CA LYS A 3 12.35 8.09 11.02
C LYS A 3 12.47 6.57 10.99
N ILE A 4 12.02 5.90 12.04
CA ILE A 4 11.99 4.43 12.13
C ILE A 4 11.00 3.86 11.10
N LEU A 5 9.84 4.46 10.96
CA LEU A 5 8.85 4.08 9.96
C LEU A 5 9.38 4.27 8.53
N CYS A 6 10.06 5.38 8.22
CA CYS A 6 10.65 5.60 6.90
C CYS A 6 11.75 4.59 6.56
N ASN A 7 12.62 4.24 7.51
CA ASN A 7 13.67 3.23 7.30
C ASN A 7 13.07 1.83 7.12
N TYR A 8 12.04 1.50 7.86
CA TYR A 8 11.32 0.23 7.74
C TYR A 8 10.54 0.11 6.44
N PHE A 9 10.06 1.21 5.91
CA PHE A 9 9.43 1.29 4.60
C PHE A 9 10.40 0.93 3.48
N GLY A 10 11.61 1.43 3.55
CA GLY A 10 12.70 1.04 2.68
C GLY A 10 12.90 -0.48 2.66
N LEU A 11 12.78 -1.12 3.79
CA LEU A 11 12.96 -2.58 3.95
C LEU A 11 11.84 -3.41 3.32
N SER A 12 10.58 -3.03 3.49
CA SER A 12 9.46 -3.75 2.87
C SER A 12 9.50 -3.66 1.35
N MET A 13 9.98 -2.56 0.79
CA MET A 13 10.15 -2.37 -0.65
C MET A 13 11.42 -3.02 -1.21
N ALA A 14 12.48 -3.17 -0.39
CA ALA A 14 13.74 -3.83 -0.80
C ALA A 14 13.69 -5.36 -0.70
N ALA A 15 12.73 -5.93 0.00
CA ALA A 15 12.62 -7.37 0.25
C ALA A 15 11.95 -8.17 -0.87
N GLU A 16 11.87 -7.64 -2.09
CA GLU A 16 11.45 -8.40 -3.27
C GLU A 16 12.27 -9.67 -3.42
N GLY A 17 11.60 -10.81 -3.40
CA GLY A 17 12.19 -12.11 -3.68
C GLY A 17 12.30 -13.08 -2.51
N LYS A 18 11.98 -12.69 -1.27
CA LYS A 18 11.98 -13.59 -0.10
C LYS A 18 10.77 -13.35 0.78
N SER A 19 9.60 -13.87 0.38
CA SER A 19 8.34 -13.68 1.09
C SER A 19 8.39 -14.04 2.58
N GLU A 20 9.13 -15.10 2.93
CA GLU A 20 9.31 -15.54 4.32
C GLU A 20 10.15 -14.57 5.17
N PHE A 21 11.06 -13.85 4.54
CA PHE A 21 11.86 -12.81 5.16
C PHE A 21 11.03 -11.56 5.46
N VAL A 22 10.27 -11.08 4.47
CA VAL A 22 9.36 -9.93 4.61
C VAL A 22 8.31 -10.20 5.69
N GLY A 23 7.75 -11.42 5.74
CA GLY A 23 6.77 -11.82 6.77
C GLY A 23 7.35 -11.77 8.18
N ARG A 24 8.57 -12.28 8.38
CA ARG A 24 9.25 -12.25 9.69
C ARG A 24 9.60 -10.82 10.12
N GLN A 25 10.02 -9.97 9.20
CA GLN A 25 10.35 -8.58 9.49
C GLN A 25 9.12 -7.73 9.80
N ALA A 26 8.03 -7.91 9.04
CA ALA A 26 6.78 -7.24 9.34
C ALA A 26 6.20 -7.68 10.69
N ALA A 27 6.25 -8.98 11.03
CA ALA A 27 5.82 -9.48 12.33
C ALA A 27 6.70 -8.95 13.49
N ALA A 28 8.02 -8.89 13.29
CA ALA A 28 8.94 -8.31 14.26
C ALA A 28 8.71 -6.81 14.43
N PHE A 29 8.45 -6.08 13.33
CA PHE A 29 8.13 -4.66 13.35
C PHE A 29 6.80 -4.36 14.04
N LEU A 30 5.75 -5.11 13.73
CA LEU A 30 4.45 -4.93 14.38
C LEU A 30 4.52 -5.23 15.87
N GLY A 31 5.27 -6.28 16.25
CA GLY A 31 5.57 -6.56 17.66
C GLY A 31 6.35 -5.42 18.32
N TYR A 32 7.32 -4.85 17.60
CA TYR A 32 8.13 -3.73 18.07
C TYR A 32 7.30 -2.43 18.17
N VAL A 33 6.50 -2.10 17.14
CA VAL A 33 5.60 -0.93 17.15
C VAL A 33 4.54 -1.05 18.25
N GLN A 34 4.00 -2.24 18.50
CA GLN A 34 3.06 -2.47 19.61
C GLN A 34 3.73 -2.28 20.97
N GLN A 35 4.91 -2.85 21.17
CA GLN A 35 5.68 -2.68 22.40
C GLN A 35 6.18 -1.24 22.59
N ASP A 36 6.54 -0.55 21.52
CA ASP A 36 7.01 0.83 21.58
C ASP A 36 5.84 1.82 21.74
N ALA A 37 4.67 1.54 21.18
CA ALA A 37 3.46 2.31 21.44
C ALA A 37 3.02 2.22 22.93
N GLU A 38 3.16 1.03 23.53
CA GLU A 38 2.92 0.83 24.95
C GLU A 38 3.98 1.53 25.80
N ARG A 39 5.26 1.48 25.40
CA ARG A 39 6.38 2.14 26.07
C ARG A 39 6.37 3.67 25.92
N CYS A 40 5.99 4.20 24.75
CA CYS A 40 5.85 5.65 24.50
C CYS A 40 4.64 6.25 25.21
N ALA A 41 3.61 5.48 25.50
CA ALA A 41 2.50 5.93 26.36
C ALA A 41 2.94 6.16 27.81
N GLU A 42 4.04 5.52 28.23
CA GLU A 42 4.58 5.64 29.60
C GLU A 42 5.75 6.63 29.75
N ASN A 43 6.46 7.00 28.65
CA ASN A 43 7.64 7.87 28.71
C ASN A 43 7.78 8.80 27.49
N CYS A 44 7.41 10.05 27.59
CA CYS A 44 7.72 11.10 26.62
C CYS A 44 9.22 11.44 26.64
N GLY A 45 10.03 10.77 25.82
CA GLY A 45 11.46 11.05 25.69
C GLY A 45 12.22 9.93 25.00
N CYS A 46 11.79 9.53 23.79
CA CYS A 46 12.46 8.47 23.03
C CYS A 46 13.58 9.02 22.16
N ASP A 47 14.83 8.81 22.58
CA ASP A 47 15.99 8.78 21.68
C ASP A 47 15.96 7.47 20.88
N GLU A 48 16.27 7.56 19.57
CA GLU A 48 16.23 6.48 18.57
C GLU A 48 17.33 5.44 18.83
N ASP A 49 17.16 4.56 19.79
CA ASP A 49 18.14 3.51 20.07
C ASP A 49 17.68 2.13 19.59
N LEU A 50 18.26 1.68 18.48
CA LEU A 50 18.13 0.30 17.98
C LEU A 50 18.97 -0.70 18.81
N SER A 51 19.52 -0.30 19.96
CA SER A 51 20.42 -1.11 20.77
C SER A 51 19.83 -2.45 21.17
N ASP A 52 18.52 -2.52 21.38
CA ASP A 52 17.82 -3.72 21.85
C ASP A 52 17.30 -4.63 20.72
N ALA A 53 17.42 -4.22 19.43
CA ALA A 53 17.04 -5.09 18.33
C ALA A 53 18.05 -6.23 18.15
N PRO A 54 17.62 -7.47 17.80
CA PRO A 54 18.52 -8.57 17.50
C PRO A 54 19.54 -8.17 16.43
N GLU A 55 20.81 -8.56 16.61
CA GLU A 55 21.92 -8.22 15.72
C GLU A 55 21.69 -8.66 14.26
N GLU A 56 20.92 -9.71 14.06
CA GLU A 56 20.54 -10.24 12.75
C GLU A 56 19.58 -9.26 12.04
N ILE A 57 18.63 -8.69 12.76
CA ILE A 57 17.69 -7.66 12.26
C ILE A 57 18.45 -6.36 11.96
N LYS A 58 19.34 -5.91 12.84
CA LYS A 58 20.17 -4.71 12.60
C LYS A 58 21.02 -4.84 11.34
N ARG A 59 21.66 -6.00 11.15
CA ARG A 59 22.51 -6.26 9.99
C ARG A 59 21.74 -6.32 8.69
N GLU A 60 20.54 -6.87 8.73
CA GLU A 60 19.64 -6.96 7.59
C GLU A 60 19.05 -5.58 7.22
N ILE A 61 18.70 -4.76 8.21
CA ILE A 61 18.27 -3.38 8.05
C ILE A 61 19.35 -2.55 7.34
N LEU A 62 20.59 -2.60 7.84
CA LEU A 62 21.72 -1.85 7.28
C LEU A 62 22.06 -2.31 5.85
N SER A 63 22.02 -3.61 5.58
CA SER A 63 22.28 -4.17 4.24
C SER A 63 21.24 -3.73 3.20
N ASN A 64 19.98 -3.70 3.58
CA ASN A 64 18.90 -3.30 2.68
C ASN A 64 18.86 -1.77 2.46
N ASP A 65 19.23 -0.97 3.48
CA ASP A 65 19.35 0.50 3.34
C ASP A 65 20.48 0.86 2.37
N GLU A 66 21.59 0.14 2.39
CA GLU A 66 22.69 0.33 1.41
C GLU A 66 22.27 -0.08 -0.02
N GLU A 67 21.51 -1.13 -0.20
CA GLU A 67 21.00 -1.55 -1.51
C GLU A 67 19.96 -0.57 -2.07
N LEU A 68 19.09 -0.03 -1.23
CA LEU A 68 18.16 1.04 -1.59
C LEU A 68 18.90 2.31 -2.02
N ARG A 69 19.86 2.77 -1.22
CA ARG A 69 20.67 3.95 -1.57
C ARG A 69 21.44 3.73 -2.88
N ARG A 70 21.90 2.52 -3.15
CA ARG A 70 22.53 2.17 -4.43
C ARG A 70 21.56 2.27 -5.59
N ARG A 71 20.32 1.78 -5.44
CA ARG A 71 19.27 1.90 -6.46
C ARG A 71 18.85 3.35 -6.69
N GLU A 72 18.72 4.15 -5.65
CA GLU A 72 18.46 5.58 -5.73
C GLU A 72 19.58 6.36 -6.45
N GLN A 73 20.84 6.00 -6.23
CA GLN A 73 21.99 6.61 -6.91
C GLN A 73 22.12 6.19 -8.38
N THR A 74 21.63 5.02 -8.77
CA THR A 74 21.70 4.52 -10.15
C THR A 74 20.55 4.99 -11.04
N ALA A 75 19.50 5.57 -10.46
CA ALA A 75 18.35 6.13 -11.18
C ALA A 75 18.13 7.61 -10.81
N PRO A 76 19.02 8.54 -11.22
CA PRO A 76 18.84 9.95 -10.92
C PRO A 76 17.58 10.48 -11.61
N GLY A 77 16.62 10.96 -10.81
CA GLY A 77 15.38 11.57 -11.27
C GLY A 77 14.13 10.71 -11.13
N VAL A 78 14.20 9.52 -10.54
CA VAL A 78 13.01 8.77 -10.12
C VAL A 78 12.54 9.34 -8.79
N GLU A 79 11.57 10.22 -8.83
CA GLU A 79 10.81 10.60 -7.63
C GLU A 79 10.00 9.38 -7.17
N HIS A 80 10.18 8.97 -5.92
CA HIS A 80 9.41 7.87 -5.35
C HIS A 80 7.94 8.26 -5.28
N ASP A 81 7.08 7.50 -5.95
CA ASP A 81 5.65 7.74 -5.95
C ASP A 81 4.94 7.09 -4.75
N VAL A 82 5.66 6.35 -3.91
CA VAL A 82 5.13 5.78 -2.66
C VAL A 82 5.54 6.64 -1.47
N VAL A 83 4.53 7.04 -0.68
CA VAL A 83 4.67 7.93 0.46
C VAL A 83 3.88 7.43 1.66
N ALA A 84 4.30 7.78 2.87
CA ALA A 84 3.51 7.56 4.09
C ALA A 84 2.68 8.83 4.36
N ILE A 85 1.35 8.69 4.39
CA ILE A 85 0.43 9.78 4.76
C ILE A 85 -0.17 9.46 6.11
N TYR A 86 -0.02 10.40 7.04
CA TYR A 86 -0.47 10.27 8.42
C TYR A 86 -1.89 10.80 8.58
N ASP A 87 -2.71 10.07 9.32
CA ASP A 87 -4.05 10.52 9.69
C ASP A 87 -4.02 11.52 10.86
N ASN A 88 -5.20 11.96 11.32
CA ASN A 88 -5.35 12.88 12.44
C ASN A 88 -4.91 12.29 13.81
N ALA A 89 -4.68 10.98 13.90
CA ALA A 89 -4.14 10.30 15.06
C ALA A 89 -2.62 10.05 14.95
N GLY A 90 -1.98 10.48 13.86
CA GLY A 90 -0.56 10.29 13.61
C GLY A 90 -0.19 8.87 13.16
N ILE A 91 -1.15 8.08 12.67
CA ILE A 91 -0.90 6.72 12.17
C ILE A 91 -0.74 6.77 10.63
N PRO A 92 0.32 6.18 10.08
CA PRO A 92 0.57 6.21 8.64
C PRO A 92 -0.31 5.24 7.85
N SER A 93 -0.59 5.60 6.62
CA SER A 93 -1.00 4.71 5.53
C SER A 93 -0.01 4.85 4.38
N ILE A 94 0.28 3.74 3.73
CA ILE A 94 1.14 3.70 2.57
C ILE A 94 0.32 4.01 1.34
N MET A 95 0.70 5.06 0.66
CA MET A 95 -0.06 5.58 -0.44
C MET A 95 0.82 5.70 -1.68
N HIS A 96 0.28 5.33 -2.83
CA HIS A 96 0.87 5.61 -4.13
C HIS A 96 0.37 6.95 -4.63
N ARG A 97 1.29 7.86 -4.97
CA ARG A 97 1.00 9.18 -5.53
C ARG A 97 0.79 9.09 -7.03
N PHE A 98 -0.35 9.55 -7.50
CA PHE A 98 -0.64 9.74 -8.92
C PHE A 98 -0.65 11.23 -9.25
N ARG A 99 0.16 11.63 -10.23
CA ARG A 99 0.15 13.00 -10.76
C ARG A 99 -0.94 13.14 -11.79
N ARG A 100 -1.52 14.34 -11.87
CA ARG A 100 -2.59 14.65 -12.80
C ARG A 100 -2.20 14.32 -14.24
N VAL A 101 -3.11 13.59 -14.90
CA VAL A 101 -3.02 13.22 -16.31
C VAL A 101 -4.30 13.55 -17.04
N THR A 102 -4.23 13.67 -18.36
CA THR A 102 -5.38 13.79 -19.24
C THR A 102 -5.82 12.44 -19.78
N ASN A 103 -7.05 12.33 -20.23
CA ASN A 103 -7.55 11.15 -20.93
C ASN A 103 -6.70 10.81 -22.17
N LYS A 104 -6.16 11.84 -22.84
CA LYS A 104 -5.31 11.67 -24.02
C LYS A 104 -3.98 11.01 -23.67
N GLU A 105 -3.38 11.38 -22.55
CA GLU A 105 -2.12 10.79 -22.07
C GLU A 105 -2.29 9.33 -21.68
N LEU A 106 -3.45 8.93 -21.14
CA LEU A 106 -3.70 7.55 -20.72
C LEU A 106 -4.11 6.63 -21.89
N PHE A 107 -5.14 6.98 -22.61
CA PHE A 107 -5.75 6.10 -23.62
C PHE A 107 -6.05 6.75 -24.97
N GLY A 108 -5.45 7.93 -25.25
CA GLY A 108 -5.61 8.62 -26.54
C GLY A 108 -6.97 9.34 -26.72
N GLY A 109 -7.68 9.59 -25.60
CA GLY A 109 -8.96 10.29 -25.60
C GLY A 109 -8.84 11.81 -25.75
N SER A 110 -9.68 12.58 -25.07
CA SER A 110 -9.67 14.04 -25.07
C SER A 110 -8.55 14.64 -24.23
N ASP A 111 -8.24 15.92 -24.44
CA ASP A 111 -7.32 16.70 -23.58
C ASP A 111 -7.93 17.05 -22.21
N ALA A 112 -9.12 16.55 -21.87
CA ALA A 112 -9.74 16.73 -20.56
C ALA A 112 -8.95 16.01 -19.48
N VAL A 113 -8.89 16.61 -18.30
CA VAL A 113 -8.29 16.00 -17.11
C VAL A 113 -9.04 14.70 -16.79
N HIS A 114 -8.29 13.65 -16.43
CA HIS A 114 -8.89 12.38 -16.03
C HIS A 114 -9.79 12.57 -14.79
N PRO A 115 -11.01 11.99 -14.75
CA PRO A 115 -12.00 12.24 -13.69
C PRO A 115 -11.51 11.97 -12.26
N ALA A 116 -10.53 11.10 -12.06
CA ALA A 116 -9.93 10.84 -10.75
C ALA A 116 -9.34 12.09 -10.08
N PHE A 117 -8.92 13.08 -10.88
CA PHE A 117 -8.33 14.32 -10.39
C PHE A 117 -9.35 15.46 -10.23
N ILE A 118 -10.65 15.16 -10.35
CA ILE A 118 -11.74 16.15 -10.21
C ILE A 118 -12.60 15.76 -9.01
N ILE A 119 -12.36 16.40 -7.88
CA ILE A 119 -13.04 16.09 -6.61
C ILE A 119 -13.88 17.30 -6.19
N GLY A 120 -15.19 17.11 -6.03
CA GLY A 120 -16.11 18.19 -5.67
C GLY A 120 -16.18 19.33 -6.68
N GLY A 121 -15.73 19.13 -7.93
CA GLY A 121 -15.64 20.14 -8.99
C GLY A 121 -14.31 20.88 -9.05
N GLU A 122 -13.42 20.64 -8.10
CA GLU A 122 -12.06 21.18 -8.06
C GLU A 122 -11.08 20.21 -8.72
N VAL A 123 -10.06 20.74 -9.42
CA VAL A 123 -9.02 19.96 -10.09
C VAL A 123 -7.78 19.91 -9.21
N TYR A 124 -7.31 18.70 -8.93
CA TYR A 124 -6.12 18.45 -8.13
C TYR A 124 -4.93 18.08 -9.01
N ASP A 125 -3.71 18.49 -8.62
CA ASP A 125 -2.48 18.18 -9.34
C ASP A 125 -1.97 16.77 -9.02
N GLU A 126 -2.37 16.23 -7.88
CA GLU A 126 -2.03 14.87 -7.45
C GLU A 126 -3.12 14.29 -6.55
N ILE A 127 -3.21 12.96 -6.56
CA ILE A 127 -4.06 12.18 -5.65
C ILE A 127 -3.24 11.00 -5.11
N TYR A 128 -3.74 10.40 -4.03
CA TYR A 128 -3.05 9.31 -3.35
C TYR A 128 -4.00 8.13 -3.19
N ILE A 129 -3.58 6.95 -3.66
CA ILE A 129 -4.34 5.70 -3.55
C ILE A 129 -3.58 4.75 -2.64
N SER A 130 -4.29 4.01 -1.78
CA SER A 130 -3.70 2.98 -0.92
C SER A 130 -2.88 1.99 -1.75
N VAL A 131 -1.63 1.75 -1.33
CA VAL A 131 -0.77 0.73 -1.98
C VAL A 131 -1.30 -0.67 -1.72
N TYR A 132 -1.86 -0.91 -0.54
CA TYR A 132 -2.35 -2.21 -0.08
C TYR A 132 -3.84 -2.15 0.24
N GLU A 133 -4.53 -3.27 0.09
CA GLU A 133 -5.85 -3.45 0.69
C GLU A 133 -5.79 -3.07 2.18
N ASN A 134 -6.81 -2.37 2.67
CA ASN A 134 -6.72 -1.81 4.02
C ASN A 134 -6.99 -2.86 5.10
N THR A 135 -6.25 -2.76 6.20
CA THR A 135 -6.55 -3.41 7.47
C THR A 135 -7.23 -2.44 8.44
N MET A 136 -7.92 -2.94 9.46
CA MET A 136 -8.63 -2.11 10.44
C MET A 136 -7.85 -2.01 11.75
N ILE A 137 -7.48 -0.79 12.16
CA ILE A 137 -6.85 -0.53 13.46
C ILE A 137 -7.68 0.51 14.20
N ASN A 138 -8.19 0.17 15.37
CA ASN A 138 -9.02 1.06 16.21
C ASN A 138 -10.21 1.69 15.43
N GLY A 139 -10.84 0.92 14.55
CA GLY A 139 -12.00 1.36 13.76
C GLY A 139 -11.67 2.26 12.58
N LYS A 140 -10.40 2.42 12.21
CA LYS A 140 -9.95 3.18 11.03
C LYS A 140 -9.18 2.28 10.06
N PRO A 141 -9.33 2.46 8.74
CA PRO A 141 -8.63 1.67 7.73
C PRO A 141 -7.22 2.22 7.45
N TYR A 142 -6.25 1.33 7.33
CA TYR A 142 -4.86 1.67 7.03
C TYR A 142 -4.29 0.77 5.93
N SER A 143 -3.66 1.38 4.95
CA SER A 143 -2.89 0.70 3.91
C SER A 143 -1.53 0.31 4.47
N LEU A 144 -1.39 -0.94 4.85
CA LEU A 144 -0.16 -1.50 5.44
C LEU A 144 0.15 -2.86 4.80
N PRO A 145 1.45 -3.18 4.59
CA PRO A 145 1.84 -4.48 4.04
C PRO A 145 1.67 -5.60 5.06
N LEU A 146 1.47 -6.81 4.56
CA LEU A 146 1.46 -8.06 5.32
C LEU A 146 0.46 -8.08 6.49
N GLN A 147 -0.68 -7.46 6.28
CA GLN A 147 -1.81 -7.47 7.21
C GLN A 147 -2.94 -8.33 6.67
N GLU A 148 -3.83 -8.75 7.55
CA GLU A 148 -5.11 -9.28 7.11
C GLU A 148 -5.98 -8.15 6.56
N PRO A 149 -6.46 -8.23 5.30
CA PRO A 149 -7.34 -7.22 4.74
C PRO A 149 -8.70 -7.24 5.44
N VAL A 150 -9.29 -6.05 5.64
CA VAL A 150 -10.61 -5.93 6.26
C VAL A 150 -11.69 -6.54 5.37
N THR A 151 -12.53 -7.38 5.97
CA THR A 151 -13.69 -8.00 5.32
C THR A 151 -14.92 -7.89 6.21
N ASN A 152 -16.11 -8.28 5.69
CA ASN A 152 -17.38 -8.30 6.46
C ASN A 152 -17.76 -6.91 7.02
N ILE A 153 -17.48 -5.84 6.27
CA ILE A 153 -17.86 -4.46 6.59
C ILE A 153 -18.81 -3.95 5.49
N THR A 154 -19.75 -3.08 5.83
CA THR A 154 -20.58 -2.44 4.81
C THR A 154 -19.84 -1.30 4.14
N MET A 155 -20.23 -0.91 2.90
CA MET A 155 -19.66 0.25 2.22
C MET A 155 -19.83 1.53 3.04
N GLU A 156 -20.99 1.70 3.68
CA GLU A 156 -21.30 2.84 4.52
C GLU A 156 -20.35 2.94 5.72
N ASP A 157 -20.19 1.84 6.46
CA ASP A 157 -19.33 1.79 7.64
C ASP A 157 -17.86 2.01 7.26
N PHE A 158 -17.41 1.40 6.15
CA PHE A 158 -16.05 1.61 5.66
C PHE A 158 -15.81 3.06 5.23
N ALA A 159 -16.76 3.67 4.54
CA ALA A 159 -16.66 5.07 4.15
C ALA A 159 -16.62 6.01 5.36
N GLN A 160 -17.43 5.77 6.39
CA GLN A 160 -17.37 6.54 7.64
C GLN A 160 -16.03 6.35 8.37
N ALA A 161 -15.50 5.12 8.38
CA ALA A 161 -14.18 4.84 8.92
C ALA A 161 -13.07 5.60 8.17
N CYS A 162 -13.12 5.68 6.83
CA CYS A 162 -12.20 6.51 6.05
C CYS A 162 -12.29 7.99 6.45
N PHE A 163 -13.49 8.56 6.48
CA PHE A 163 -13.69 9.98 6.86
C PHE A 163 -13.20 10.29 8.28
N SER A 164 -13.27 9.31 9.19
CA SER A 164 -12.81 9.50 10.57
C SER A 164 -11.30 9.71 10.70
N LYS A 165 -10.52 9.42 9.67
CA LYS A 165 -9.07 9.65 9.61
C LYS A 165 -8.71 11.13 9.46
N GLY A 166 -9.63 11.95 8.99
CA GLY A 166 -9.45 13.39 8.77
C GLY A 166 -9.83 13.83 7.36
N ASP A 167 -9.62 15.11 7.09
CA ASP A 167 -9.97 15.72 5.82
C ASP A 167 -9.19 15.08 4.65
N GLY A 168 -9.89 14.86 3.53
CA GLY A 168 -9.33 14.26 2.32
C GLY A 168 -9.33 12.73 2.30
N TRP A 169 -9.46 12.05 3.45
CA TRP A 169 -9.58 10.60 3.48
C TRP A 169 -10.98 10.14 3.05
N HIS A 170 -11.02 9.24 2.07
CA HIS A 170 -12.27 8.70 1.55
C HIS A 170 -12.11 7.27 1.02
N CYS A 171 -13.22 6.57 0.84
CA CYS A 171 -13.25 5.28 0.18
C CYS A 171 -12.99 5.47 -1.32
N LEU A 172 -12.21 4.59 -1.93
CA LEU A 172 -11.86 4.60 -3.36
C LEU A 172 -13.09 4.88 -4.24
N THR A 173 -12.93 5.76 -5.20
CA THR A 173 -14.00 6.09 -6.17
C THR A 173 -13.85 5.28 -7.45
N ALA A 174 -14.93 5.14 -8.20
CA ALA A 174 -14.91 4.49 -9.52
C ALA A 174 -13.99 5.22 -10.52
N ALA A 175 -13.78 6.52 -10.36
CA ALA A 175 -12.87 7.29 -11.19
C ALA A 175 -11.40 6.98 -10.85
N GLU A 176 -11.06 6.83 -9.59
CA GLU A 176 -9.73 6.42 -9.13
C GLU A 176 -9.43 4.96 -9.50
N TRP A 177 -10.42 4.08 -9.37
CA TRP A 177 -10.31 2.71 -9.87
C TRP A 177 -10.05 2.69 -11.39
N GLY A 178 -10.77 3.54 -12.15
CA GLY A 178 -10.57 3.72 -13.57
C GLY A 178 -9.14 4.19 -13.92
N LEU A 179 -8.58 5.10 -13.13
CA LEU A 179 -7.18 5.55 -13.30
C LEU A 179 -6.19 4.39 -13.18
N LEU A 180 -6.36 3.51 -12.19
CA LEU A 180 -5.52 2.32 -12.02
C LEU A 180 -5.64 1.38 -13.23
N ALA A 181 -6.86 1.09 -13.66
CA ALA A 181 -7.12 0.23 -14.81
C ALA A 181 -6.53 0.81 -16.12
N ASP A 182 -6.75 2.10 -16.38
CA ASP A 182 -6.26 2.78 -17.57
C ASP A 182 -4.72 2.86 -17.57
N THR A 183 -4.10 3.05 -16.38
CA THR A 183 -2.64 3.02 -16.22
C THR A 183 -2.09 1.64 -16.54
N SER A 184 -2.67 0.59 -15.99
CA SER A 184 -2.26 -0.80 -16.27
C SER A 184 -2.41 -1.16 -17.74
N LEU A 185 -3.50 -0.75 -18.38
CA LEU A 185 -3.73 -0.96 -19.82
C LEU A 185 -2.68 -0.23 -20.66
N LYS A 186 -2.37 1.02 -20.33
CA LYS A 186 -1.36 1.82 -21.01
C LYS A 186 0.04 1.19 -20.93
N LEU A 187 0.38 0.70 -19.74
CA LEU A 187 1.68 0.06 -19.49
C LEU A 187 1.75 -1.38 -20.03
N GLY A 188 0.62 -2.01 -20.29
CA GLY A 188 0.55 -3.43 -20.64
C GLY A 188 0.81 -4.36 -19.45
N THR A 189 0.51 -3.87 -18.24
CA THR A 189 0.78 -4.53 -16.95
C THR A 189 -0.51 -4.88 -16.24
N LEU A 190 -1.43 -5.58 -16.89
CA LEU A 190 -2.66 -6.05 -16.25
C LEU A 190 -2.30 -6.88 -15.01
N PRO A 191 -2.76 -6.48 -13.81
CA PRO A 191 -2.35 -7.13 -12.59
C PRO A 191 -2.89 -8.57 -12.52
N HIS A 192 -2.03 -9.48 -12.10
CA HIS A 192 -2.43 -10.78 -11.59
C HIS A 192 -2.91 -10.64 -10.14
N GLY A 193 -3.18 -11.75 -9.44
CA GLY A 193 -3.59 -11.66 -8.05
C GLY A 193 -4.01 -13.01 -7.47
N ASN A 194 -4.46 -13.00 -6.23
CA ASN A 194 -4.99 -14.18 -5.56
C ASN A 194 -6.36 -14.56 -6.15
N THR A 195 -6.35 -15.24 -7.27
CA THR A 195 -7.56 -15.70 -7.98
C THR A 195 -7.84 -17.19 -7.77
N ASN A 196 -6.95 -17.92 -7.09
CA ASN A 196 -7.10 -19.34 -6.81
C ASN A 196 -6.36 -19.76 -5.51
N CYS A 197 -6.96 -19.54 -4.34
CA CYS A 197 -6.46 -20.03 -3.04
C CYS A 197 -4.97 -19.73 -2.81
N SER A 198 -4.63 -18.47 -2.65
CA SER A 198 -3.29 -17.91 -2.45
C SER A 198 -2.39 -17.74 -3.68
N HIS A 199 -2.80 -18.17 -4.84
CA HIS A 199 -2.00 -18.02 -6.06
C HIS A 199 -2.83 -17.48 -7.24
N TRP A 200 -2.14 -17.08 -8.30
CA TRP A 200 -2.78 -16.72 -9.55
C TRP A 200 -3.16 -17.98 -10.32
N HIS A 201 -4.38 -18.03 -10.85
CA HIS A 201 -4.89 -19.20 -11.59
C HIS A 201 -4.09 -19.54 -12.88
N GLY A 202 -3.27 -18.61 -13.40
CA GLY A 202 -2.45 -18.80 -14.59
C GLY A 202 -1.05 -19.36 -14.31
N ASP A 203 -0.54 -19.22 -13.10
CA ASP A 203 0.76 -19.79 -12.67
C ASP A 203 0.78 -20.00 -11.15
N ASP A 204 0.82 -21.25 -10.73
CA ASP A 204 0.85 -21.63 -9.30
C ASP A 204 2.11 -21.15 -8.56
N LYS A 205 3.14 -20.69 -9.28
CA LYS A 205 4.35 -20.11 -8.66
C LYS A 205 4.15 -18.66 -8.23
N GLU A 206 3.18 -17.97 -8.83
CA GLU A 206 2.79 -16.64 -8.39
C GLU A 206 1.82 -16.74 -7.22
N GLN A 207 2.35 -16.70 -6.01
CA GLN A 207 1.57 -16.88 -4.79
C GLN A 207 1.89 -15.84 -3.74
N GLY A 208 0.88 -15.50 -2.93
CA GLY A 208 1.01 -14.70 -1.72
C GLY A 208 1.07 -15.57 -0.47
N ILE A 209 1.26 -14.93 0.68
CA ILE A 209 1.25 -15.59 2.00
C ILE A 209 -0.20 -15.81 2.42
N ILE A 210 -0.62 -17.08 2.47
CA ILE A 210 -2.00 -17.43 2.84
C ILE A 210 -2.27 -17.14 4.32
N ILE A 211 -3.46 -16.64 4.61
CA ILE A 211 -3.96 -16.49 5.98
C ILE A 211 -4.55 -17.83 6.40
N GLU A 212 -4.17 -18.33 7.59
CA GLU A 212 -4.60 -19.61 8.12
C GLU A 212 -6.14 -19.72 8.14
N ASP A 213 -6.65 -20.89 7.76
CA ASP A 213 -8.09 -21.17 7.63
C ASP A 213 -8.86 -20.21 6.68
N SER A 214 -8.19 -19.66 5.69
CA SER A 214 -8.75 -18.69 4.76
C SER A 214 -8.30 -18.97 3.32
N TYR A 215 -8.99 -18.35 2.36
CA TYR A 215 -8.55 -18.29 0.95
C TYR A 215 -7.81 -16.96 0.63
N LYS A 216 -7.74 -16.07 1.62
CA LYS A 216 -7.09 -14.76 1.50
C LYS A 216 -5.60 -14.86 1.68
N THR A 217 -4.89 -13.89 1.12
CA THR A 217 -3.47 -13.65 1.38
C THR A 217 -3.28 -12.37 2.19
N LEU A 218 -2.17 -12.29 2.89
CA LEU A 218 -1.74 -11.04 3.52
C LEU A 218 -1.51 -9.98 2.44
N THR A 219 -1.88 -8.74 2.74
CA THR A 219 -1.80 -7.60 1.83
C THR A 219 -0.39 -7.40 1.27
N GLY A 220 -0.27 -7.25 -0.04
CA GLY A 220 1.01 -7.03 -0.70
C GLY A 220 2.02 -8.18 -0.58
N SER A 221 1.57 -9.39 -0.21
CA SER A 221 2.46 -10.55 -0.09
C SER A 221 2.72 -11.28 -1.42
N GLY A 222 1.97 -10.92 -2.47
CA GLY A 222 2.16 -11.46 -3.81
C GLY A 222 3.35 -10.84 -4.54
N PRO A 223 3.75 -11.41 -5.70
CA PRO A 223 4.82 -10.87 -6.53
C PRO A 223 4.44 -9.52 -7.16
N ALA A 224 5.43 -8.82 -7.73
CA ALA A 224 5.20 -7.53 -8.39
C ALA A 224 4.19 -7.60 -9.55
N THR A 225 4.02 -8.74 -10.20
CA THR A 225 2.97 -8.97 -11.20
C THR A 225 1.54 -8.79 -10.68
N TRP A 226 1.34 -8.72 -9.34
CA TRP A 226 0.05 -8.45 -8.70
C TRP A 226 -0.22 -6.97 -8.50
N THR A 227 0.68 -6.09 -8.99
CA THR A 227 0.49 -4.64 -8.92
C THR A 227 0.06 -4.05 -10.26
N HIS A 228 -0.50 -2.84 -10.24
CA HIS A 228 -1.01 -2.14 -11.42
C HIS A 228 0.06 -1.86 -12.49
N ASP A 229 1.33 -1.78 -12.10
CA ASP A 229 2.46 -1.44 -12.97
C ASP A 229 3.56 -2.51 -13.01
N HIS A 230 3.33 -3.65 -12.37
CA HIS A 230 4.28 -4.76 -12.21
C HIS A 230 5.60 -4.33 -11.53
N THR A 231 5.54 -3.33 -10.65
CA THR A 231 6.68 -2.93 -9.81
C THR A 231 6.36 -3.16 -8.33
N ALA A 232 7.40 -3.25 -7.48
CA ALA A 232 7.23 -3.38 -6.04
C ALA A 232 6.55 -2.17 -5.39
N SER A 233 6.62 -1.01 -6.04
CA SER A 233 6.00 0.23 -5.57
C SER A 233 4.58 0.43 -6.10
N GLY A 234 4.09 -0.46 -6.93
CA GLY A 234 2.74 -0.39 -7.49
C GLY A 234 1.63 -0.63 -6.45
N VAL A 235 0.40 -0.31 -6.83
CA VAL A 235 -0.79 -0.64 -6.03
C VAL A 235 -1.06 -2.13 -6.16
N HIS A 236 -1.08 -2.82 -5.03
CA HIS A 236 -1.18 -4.28 -4.92
C HIS A 236 -2.63 -4.79 -4.86
N ASP A 237 -2.77 -6.09 -5.13
CA ASP A 237 -3.96 -6.91 -4.84
C ASP A 237 -5.24 -6.47 -5.57
N LEU A 238 -5.11 -5.77 -6.72
CA LEU A 238 -6.23 -5.28 -7.52
C LEU A 238 -7.06 -6.39 -8.19
N CYS A 239 -6.57 -7.62 -8.18
CA CYS A 239 -7.25 -8.78 -8.73
C CYS A 239 -7.36 -9.91 -7.70
N GLY A 240 -8.58 -10.29 -7.34
CA GLY A 240 -8.83 -11.37 -6.40
C GLY A 240 -8.71 -10.94 -4.94
N ASN A 241 -8.21 -11.81 -4.10
CA ASN A 241 -8.07 -11.68 -2.65
C ASN A 241 -9.38 -11.37 -1.92
N ILE A 242 -9.82 -10.11 -1.90
CA ILE A 242 -11.11 -9.69 -1.33
C ILE A 242 -11.92 -8.85 -2.32
N TRP A 243 -13.19 -8.61 -2.00
CA TRP A 243 -14.04 -7.69 -2.75
C TRP A 243 -13.75 -6.26 -2.33
N GLU A 244 -13.50 -5.39 -3.30
CA GLU A 244 -13.23 -3.97 -3.08
C GLU A 244 -14.47 -3.12 -3.35
N PHE A 245 -14.61 -2.04 -2.58
CA PHE A 245 -15.65 -1.04 -2.79
C PHE A 245 -15.13 0.11 -3.66
N ALA A 246 -15.87 0.45 -4.73
CA ALA A 246 -15.66 1.65 -5.50
C ALA A 246 -16.94 2.52 -5.48
N ARG A 247 -16.86 3.72 -4.92
CA ARG A 247 -17.99 4.66 -4.84
C ARG A 247 -18.21 5.41 -6.15
N GLY A 248 -19.42 5.92 -6.35
CA GLY A 248 -19.75 6.77 -7.51
C GLY A 248 -20.34 6.03 -8.72
N VAL A 249 -20.45 4.69 -8.66
CA VAL A 249 -21.17 3.92 -9.68
C VAL A 249 -22.68 4.02 -9.43
N ARG A 250 -23.43 4.49 -10.42
CA ARG A 250 -24.90 4.40 -10.44
C ARG A 250 -25.31 3.37 -11.48
N ILE A 251 -25.84 2.26 -11.03
CA ILE A 251 -26.52 1.30 -11.91
C ILE A 251 -27.89 1.88 -12.22
N ARG A 252 -28.18 2.15 -13.49
CA ARG A 252 -29.49 2.58 -13.99
C ARG A 252 -30.31 1.39 -14.47
#